data_6458dfd19126ef579dd6fdf47b1d65d8
#
_entry.id   6458dfd19126ef579dd6fdf47b1d65d8
#
_cell.length_a   1.000
_cell.length_b   1.000
_cell.length_c   1.000
_cell.angle_alpha   90.00
_cell.angle_beta   90.00
_cell.angle_gamma   90.00
#
_symmetry.space_group_name_H-M   'P 1'
#
loop_
_entity.id
_entity.type
_entity.pdbx_description
1 polymer ?
#
loop_
_entity_poly.entity_id
_entity_poly.type
_entity_poly.pdbx_seq_one_letter_code
_entity_poly.pdbx_strand_id
1 'polypeptide(L)'
;MKESDEQYTPKWIFDALDVQFDLDVCAPQGGVDYIPAKKHYSLADDSLSQNWEGFAWMNPPFSEGKIWHNKFLLHGNGICLAPMSKSQWFYDVWNNPDISIAMPTPVFKFQKPSGKPNSIFMPVVLYAIGMQGRMALAKSNISRIR
;
A
#
# COMPACT_ATOMS: atom_id res chain seq x y z
N MET A 1 -11.07 0.54 -13.59
CA MET A 1 -10.48 -0.45 -12.65
C MET A 1 -11.27 -1.74 -12.74
N LYS A 2 -10.58 -2.86 -12.82
CA LYS A 2 -11.23 -4.17 -12.83
C LYS A 2 -11.75 -4.49 -11.43
N GLU A 3 -12.86 -5.22 -11.35
CA GLU A 3 -13.40 -5.66 -10.06
C GLU A 3 -12.36 -6.45 -9.24
N SER A 4 -11.53 -7.25 -9.91
CA SER A 4 -10.45 -8.01 -9.28
C SER A 4 -9.38 -7.14 -8.62
N ASP A 5 -9.31 -5.85 -8.97
CA ASP A 5 -8.40 -4.89 -8.37
C ASP A 5 -8.94 -4.26 -7.08
N GLU A 6 -10.22 -4.48 -6.75
CA GLU A 6 -10.82 -3.96 -5.53
C GLU A 6 -10.54 -4.87 -4.34
N GLN A 7 -9.28 -4.85 -3.89
CA GLN A 7 -8.77 -5.64 -2.77
C GLN A 7 -8.47 -4.71 -1.60
N TYR A 8 -9.31 -4.75 -0.57
CA TYR A 8 -9.13 -3.86 0.58
C TYR A 8 -8.12 -4.45 1.55
N THR A 9 -7.14 -3.64 1.95
CA THR A 9 -6.19 -4.01 3.00
C THR A 9 -6.96 -4.25 4.30
N PRO A 10 -6.71 -5.37 5.01
CA PRO A 10 -7.41 -5.64 6.25
C PRO A 10 -7.03 -4.65 7.36
N LYS A 11 -7.99 -4.35 8.21
CA LYS A 11 -7.85 -3.36 9.28
C LYS A 11 -6.65 -3.63 10.19
N TRP A 12 -6.32 -4.90 10.45
CA TRP A 12 -5.24 -5.24 11.38
C TRP A 12 -3.86 -4.73 10.94
N ILE A 13 -3.66 -4.55 9.64
CA ILE A 13 -2.42 -3.94 9.12
C ILE A 13 -2.28 -2.51 9.65
N PHE A 14 -3.35 -1.72 9.57
CA PHE A 14 -3.32 -0.34 10.05
C PHE A 14 -3.22 -0.26 11.57
N ASP A 15 -3.85 -1.18 12.28
CA ASP A 15 -3.72 -1.27 13.73
C ASP A 15 -2.26 -1.57 14.13
N ALA A 16 -1.59 -2.45 13.40
CA ALA A 16 -0.20 -2.78 13.64
C ALA A 16 0.76 -1.64 13.30
N LEU A 17 0.50 -0.92 12.20
CA LEU A 17 1.34 0.22 11.80
C LEU A 17 1.21 1.39 12.77
N ASP A 18 0.05 1.58 13.35
CA ASP A 18 -0.24 2.62 14.36
C ASP A 18 0.24 4.01 13.93
N VAL A 19 -0.17 4.44 12.73
CA VAL A 19 0.18 5.74 12.17
C VAL A 19 -1.04 6.41 11.56
N GLN A 20 -0.92 7.74 11.39
CA GLN A 20 -1.87 8.55 10.64
C GLN A 20 -1.22 8.93 9.31
N PHE A 21 -1.84 8.56 8.20
CA PHE A 21 -1.42 9.01 6.88
C PHE A 21 -2.05 10.36 6.56
N ASP A 22 -1.34 11.13 5.74
CA ASP A 22 -1.90 12.38 5.20
C ASP A 22 -2.81 12.10 4.01
N LEU A 23 -2.51 11.05 3.24
CA LEU A 23 -3.18 10.78 1.98
C LEU A 23 -3.23 9.29 1.68
N ASP A 24 -4.41 8.77 1.36
CA ASP A 24 -4.61 7.49 0.70
C ASP A 24 -4.71 7.77 -0.80
N VAL A 25 -3.70 7.40 -1.57
CA VAL A 25 -3.59 7.80 -2.99
C VAL A 25 -4.42 6.94 -3.93
N CYS A 26 -4.91 5.79 -3.48
CA CYS A 26 -5.68 4.87 -4.32
C CYS A 26 -6.82 4.25 -3.52
N ALA A 27 -7.78 5.07 -3.13
CA ALA A 27 -8.94 4.65 -2.37
C ALA A 27 -10.11 4.27 -3.30
N PRO A 28 -10.99 3.34 -2.87
CA PRO A 28 -12.26 3.19 -3.56
C PRO A 28 -13.13 4.43 -3.40
N GLN A 29 -14.17 4.56 -4.21
CA GLN A 29 -15.10 5.69 -4.13
C GLN A 29 -15.68 5.78 -2.71
N GLY A 30 -15.59 6.96 -2.11
CA GLY A 30 -16.03 7.20 -0.74
C GLY A 30 -15.00 6.83 0.33
N GLY A 31 -13.87 6.22 -0.05
CA GLY A 31 -12.82 5.81 0.89
C GLY A 31 -13.14 4.52 1.62
N VAL A 32 -12.27 4.13 2.53
CA VAL A 32 -12.46 3.00 3.45
C VAL A 32 -12.36 3.54 4.87
N ASP A 33 -13.41 3.38 5.66
CA ASP A 33 -13.57 4.05 6.97
C ASP A 33 -12.40 3.80 7.94
N TYR A 34 -11.85 2.58 7.94
CA TYR A 34 -10.81 2.22 8.90
C TYR A 34 -9.38 2.58 8.45
N ILE A 35 -9.19 3.07 7.23
CA ILE A 35 -7.87 3.53 6.79
C ILE A 35 -7.58 4.88 7.43
N PRO A 36 -6.50 5.01 8.22
CA PRO A 36 -6.23 6.23 8.97
C PRO A 36 -5.55 7.29 8.09
N ALA A 37 -6.30 7.84 7.13
CA ALA A 37 -5.83 8.87 6.22
C ALA A 37 -6.72 10.10 6.31
N LYS A 38 -6.09 11.28 6.39
CA LYS A 38 -6.81 12.57 6.47
C LYS A 38 -7.57 12.89 5.19
N LYS A 39 -7.04 12.45 4.05
CA LYS A 39 -7.56 12.71 2.72
C LYS A 39 -7.40 11.45 1.87
N HIS A 40 -8.27 11.27 0.89
CA HIS A 40 -8.10 10.18 -0.06
C HIS A 40 -8.40 10.65 -1.48
N TYR A 41 -7.74 10.01 -2.45
CA TYR A 41 -8.08 10.12 -3.87
C TYR A 41 -8.69 8.80 -4.33
N SER A 42 -9.87 8.89 -4.92
CA SER A 42 -10.54 7.77 -5.57
C SER A 42 -10.29 7.80 -7.07
N LEU A 43 -10.83 6.83 -7.78
CA LEU A 43 -10.77 6.80 -9.25
C LEU A 43 -11.32 8.08 -9.88
N ALA A 44 -12.41 8.64 -9.32
CA ALA A 44 -13.02 9.87 -9.82
C ALA A 44 -12.10 11.08 -9.68
N ASP A 45 -11.15 11.05 -8.77
CA ASP A 45 -10.22 12.17 -8.52
C ASP A 45 -9.01 12.15 -9.43
N ASP A 46 -8.81 11.10 -10.22
CA ASP A 46 -7.65 10.93 -11.09
C ASP A 46 -6.32 11.15 -10.33
N SER A 47 -6.08 10.33 -9.32
CA SER A 47 -4.94 10.45 -8.40
C SER A 47 -3.59 10.55 -9.10
N LEU A 48 -3.41 9.82 -10.21
CA LEU A 48 -2.13 9.82 -10.94
C LEU A 48 -1.81 11.18 -11.56
N SER A 49 -2.81 12.03 -11.76
CA SER A 49 -2.64 13.40 -12.26
C SER A 49 -2.53 14.43 -11.15
N GLN A 50 -2.71 14.05 -9.91
CA GLN A 50 -2.66 14.96 -8.76
C GLN A 50 -1.27 15.02 -8.17
N ASN A 51 -0.96 16.12 -7.48
CA ASN A 51 0.19 16.16 -6.59
C ASN A 51 -0.13 15.42 -5.31
N TRP A 52 0.76 14.50 -4.94
CA TRP A 52 0.65 13.83 -3.64
C TRP A 52 1.46 14.59 -2.61
N GLU A 53 0.87 14.83 -1.46
CA GLU A 53 1.50 15.58 -0.38
C GLU A 53 1.53 14.76 0.90
N GLY A 54 2.65 14.81 1.60
CA GLY A 54 2.80 14.23 2.92
C GLY A 54 3.03 12.73 2.93
N PHE A 55 2.69 12.12 4.03
CA PHE A 55 2.88 10.69 4.29
C PHE A 55 1.74 9.90 3.65
N ALA A 56 2.06 9.09 2.65
CA ALA A 56 1.06 8.45 1.80
C ALA A 56 0.90 6.95 2.11
N TRP A 57 -0.33 6.47 1.99
CA TRP A 57 -0.68 5.07 1.90
C TRP A 57 -1.05 4.72 0.47
N MET A 58 -0.56 3.58 -0.04
CA MET A 58 -0.94 3.11 -1.37
C MET A 58 -1.24 1.62 -1.39
N ASN A 59 -2.43 1.27 -1.87
CA ASN A 59 -2.82 -0.09 -2.23
C ASN A 59 -3.36 -0.04 -3.67
N PRO A 60 -2.48 -0.09 -4.68
CA PRO A 60 -2.86 0.18 -6.07
C PRO A 60 -3.47 -1.03 -6.75
N PRO A 61 -4.15 -0.83 -7.91
CA PRO A 61 -4.56 -1.95 -8.75
C PRO A 61 -3.34 -2.77 -9.18
N PHE A 62 -3.38 -4.07 -8.99
CA PHE A 62 -2.26 -4.94 -9.35
C PHE A 62 -1.99 -4.97 -10.86
N SER A 63 -3.03 -4.76 -11.67
CA SER A 63 -2.93 -4.72 -13.13
C SER A 63 -2.18 -3.49 -13.67
N GLU A 64 -1.98 -2.45 -12.85
CA GLU A 64 -1.38 -1.17 -13.26
C GLU A 64 -0.14 -0.83 -12.44
N GLY A 65 0.57 -1.83 -11.96
CA GLY A 65 1.66 -1.65 -10.99
C GLY A 65 2.74 -0.66 -11.42
N LYS A 66 3.18 -0.71 -12.68
CA LYS A 66 4.28 0.14 -13.15
C LYS A 66 4.01 1.62 -12.93
N ILE A 67 2.84 2.10 -13.33
CA ILE A 67 2.49 3.53 -13.24
C ILE A 67 2.40 3.97 -11.78
N TRP A 68 1.69 3.19 -10.96
CA TRP A 68 1.47 3.53 -9.55
C TRP A 68 2.75 3.50 -8.74
N HIS A 69 3.55 2.43 -8.87
CA HIS A 69 4.78 2.29 -8.08
C HIS A 69 5.85 3.28 -8.51
N ASN A 70 5.95 3.59 -9.81
CA ASN A 70 6.89 4.63 -10.24
C ASN A 70 6.57 5.99 -9.62
N LYS A 71 5.30 6.37 -9.59
CA LYS A 71 4.90 7.63 -8.95
C LYS A 71 5.14 7.60 -7.44
N PHE A 72 4.84 6.47 -6.78
CA PHE A 72 5.05 6.33 -5.35
C PHE A 72 6.53 6.45 -4.98
N LEU A 73 7.41 5.83 -5.74
CA LEU A 73 8.85 5.90 -5.50
C LEU A 73 9.38 7.32 -5.70
N LEU A 74 8.89 8.04 -6.70
CA LEU A 74 9.24 9.46 -6.91
C LEU A 74 8.73 10.34 -5.77
N HIS A 75 7.55 10.04 -5.24
CA HIS A 75 7.02 10.76 -4.08
C HIS A 75 7.92 10.59 -2.84
N GLY A 76 8.42 9.39 -2.62
CA GLY A 76 9.47 9.12 -1.63
C GLY A 76 9.06 9.16 -0.17
N ASN A 77 7.77 9.12 0.16
CA ASN A 77 7.30 9.20 1.55
C ASN A 77 5.99 8.44 1.76
N GLY A 78 6.10 7.21 2.21
CA GLY A 78 4.89 6.43 2.47
C GLY A 78 5.11 4.95 2.70
N ILE A 79 3.99 4.24 2.83
CA ILE A 79 3.92 2.79 2.94
C ILE A 79 2.97 2.26 1.87
N CYS A 80 3.38 1.18 1.21
CA CYS A 80 2.63 0.57 0.12
C CYS A 80 2.44 -0.92 0.37
N LEU A 81 1.24 -1.42 0.07
CA LEU A 81 0.98 -2.85 -0.04
C LEU A 81 1.10 -3.25 -1.51
N ALA A 82 1.93 -4.25 -1.80
CA ALA A 82 2.23 -4.63 -3.16
C ALA A 82 2.33 -6.15 -3.31
N PRO A 83 1.94 -6.70 -4.48
CA PRO A 83 2.22 -8.10 -4.78
C PRO A 83 3.71 -8.27 -5.09
N MET A 84 4.28 -9.41 -4.73
CA MET A 84 5.58 -9.79 -5.25
C MET A 84 5.45 -10.00 -6.76
N SER A 85 6.38 -9.45 -7.52
CA SER A 85 6.26 -9.39 -8.98
C SER A 85 7.62 -9.54 -9.63
N LYS A 86 7.65 -10.03 -10.87
CA LYS A 86 8.86 -10.05 -11.71
C LYS A 86 9.07 -8.73 -12.45
N SER A 87 8.24 -7.73 -12.21
CA SER A 87 8.32 -6.43 -12.87
C SER A 87 9.54 -5.64 -12.43
N GLN A 88 10.00 -4.75 -13.32
CA GLN A 88 11.13 -3.87 -13.04
C GLN A 88 10.90 -3.02 -11.79
N TRP A 89 9.68 -2.50 -11.60
CA TRP A 89 9.39 -1.68 -10.41
C TRP A 89 9.59 -2.47 -9.12
N PHE A 90 9.24 -3.77 -9.09
CA PHE A 90 9.44 -4.59 -7.89
C PHE A 90 10.92 -4.88 -7.66
N TYR A 91 11.66 -5.17 -8.73
CA TYR A 91 13.11 -5.32 -8.66
C TYR A 91 13.77 -4.07 -8.07
N ASP A 92 13.34 -2.88 -8.52
CA ASP A 92 13.87 -1.61 -8.03
C ASP A 92 13.56 -1.41 -6.54
N VAL A 93 12.34 -1.75 -6.10
CA VAL A 93 11.97 -1.73 -4.68
C VAL A 93 12.86 -2.67 -3.86
N TRP A 94 13.01 -3.90 -4.33
CA TRP A 94 13.75 -4.93 -3.59
C TRP A 94 15.23 -4.57 -3.43
N ASN A 95 15.81 -3.95 -4.42
CA ASN A 95 17.24 -3.63 -4.46
C ASN A 95 17.57 -2.21 -3.95
N ASN A 96 16.58 -1.44 -3.55
CA ASN A 96 16.81 -0.10 -3.00
C ASN A 96 17.13 -0.19 -1.51
N PRO A 97 18.38 0.18 -1.09
CA PRO A 97 18.77 0.08 0.32
C PRO A 97 18.01 1.04 1.24
N ASP A 98 17.36 2.06 0.69
CA ASP A 98 16.58 3.04 1.45
C ASP A 98 15.11 2.62 1.64
N ILE A 99 14.74 1.45 1.15
CA ILE A 99 13.39 0.91 1.31
C ILE A 99 13.42 -0.24 2.32
N SER A 100 12.50 -0.21 3.28
CA SER A 100 12.25 -1.31 4.20
C SER A 100 11.09 -2.16 3.70
N ILE A 101 11.22 -3.47 3.82
CA ILE A 101 10.22 -4.42 3.32
C ILE A 101 9.84 -5.38 4.45
N ALA A 102 8.53 -5.58 4.62
CA ALA A 102 7.98 -6.57 5.55
C ALA A 102 7.02 -7.49 4.80
N MET A 103 7.07 -8.78 5.12
CA MET A 103 6.11 -9.73 4.56
C MET A 103 5.05 -10.03 5.62
N PRO A 104 3.77 -9.70 5.37
CA PRO A 104 2.70 -10.07 6.29
C PRO A 104 2.59 -11.59 6.46
N THR A 105 1.95 -11.99 7.55
CA THR A 105 1.72 -13.41 7.84
C THR A 105 1.12 -14.15 6.63
N PRO A 106 1.44 -15.46 6.44
CA PRO A 106 0.84 -16.26 5.37
C PRO A 106 -0.69 -16.33 5.40
N VAL A 107 -1.31 -16.02 6.55
CA VAL A 107 -2.77 -15.98 6.66
C VAL A 107 -3.36 -14.62 6.27
N PHE A 108 -2.55 -13.72 5.73
CA PHE A 108 -3.03 -12.44 5.23
C PHE A 108 -4.13 -12.64 4.19
N LYS A 109 -5.25 -11.94 4.37
CA LYS A 109 -6.35 -11.94 3.42
C LYS A 109 -6.84 -10.53 3.19
N PHE A 110 -6.98 -10.17 1.92
CA PHE A 110 -7.68 -8.96 1.56
C PHE A 110 -9.15 -9.06 1.92
N GLN A 111 -9.82 -7.92 1.97
CA GLN A 111 -11.27 -7.84 2.10
C GLN A 111 -11.89 -7.43 0.77
N LYS A 112 -12.99 -8.07 0.40
CA LYS A 112 -13.82 -7.63 -0.71
C LYS A 112 -14.60 -6.37 -0.29
N PRO A 113 -15.16 -5.61 -1.25
CA PRO A 113 -16.06 -4.49 -0.92
C PRO A 113 -17.21 -4.88 0.01
N SER A 114 -17.66 -6.14 -0.04
CA SER A 114 -18.69 -6.69 0.85
C SER A 114 -18.21 -6.88 2.30
N GLY A 115 -16.91 -6.70 2.58
CA GLY A 115 -16.31 -6.99 3.88
C GLY A 115 -15.90 -8.44 4.09
N LYS A 116 -16.21 -9.34 3.16
CA LYS A 116 -15.82 -10.75 3.26
C LYS A 116 -14.34 -10.93 2.95
N PRO A 117 -13.66 -11.90 3.62
CA PRO A 117 -12.28 -12.22 3.29
C PRO A 117 -12.13 -12.66 1.83
N ASN A 118 -11.04 -12.26 1.21
CA ASN A 118 -10.70 -12.62 -0.16
C ASN A 118 -9.26 -13.12 -0.20
N SER A 119 -9.10 -14.41 -0.46
CA SER A 119 -7.77 -15.02 -0.61
C SER A 119 -7.29 -14.83 -2.03
N ILE A 120 -6.02 -14.40 -2.16
CA ILE A 120 -5.32 -14.37 -3.44
C ILE A 120 -4.10 -15.27 -3.33
N PHE A 121 -3.70 -15.87 -4.45
CA PHE A 121 -2.54 -16.78 -4.49
C PHE A 121 -1.21 -16.05 -4.51
N MET A 122 -1.22 -14.76 -4.66
CA MET A 122 -0.02 -13.97 -4.82
C MET A 122 0.49 -13.53 -3.45
N PRO A 123 1.75 -13.80 -3.10
CA PRO A 123 2.32 -13.24 -1.88
C PRO A 123 2.40 -11.72 -1.99
N VAL A 124 2.18 -11.05 -0.87
CA VAL A 124 2.22 -9.59 -0.80
C VAL A 124 3.30 -9.15 0.18
N VAL A 125 3.80 -7.94 -0.03
CA VAL A 125 4.71 -7.28 0.89
C VAL A 125 4.18 -5.89 1.24
N LEU A 126 4.61 -5.39 2.40
CA LEU A 126 4.54 -3.97 2.71
C LEU A 126 5.92 -3.39 2.47
N TYR A 127 6.03 -2.30 1.74
CA TYR A 127 7.30 -1.60 1.66
C TYR A 127 7.13 -0.14 2.06
N ALA A 128 8.17 0.41 2.68
CA ALA A 128 8.17 1.77 3.18
C ALA A 128 9.36 2.52 2.63
N ILE A 129 9.11 3.75 2.18
CA ILE A 129 10.13 4.68 1.73
C ILE A 129 9.99 5.98 2.53
N GLY A 130 11.12 6.56 2.91
CA GLY A 130 11.16 7.70 3.82
C GLY A 130 11.19 7.27 5.27
N MET A 131 11.72 8.14 6.13
CA MET A 131 11.99 7.78 7.53
C MET A 131 10.73 7.43 8.31
N GLN A 132 9.66 8.20 8.14
CA GLN A 132 8.42 8.00 8.89
C GLN A 132 7.84 6.61 8.64
N GLY A 133 7.75 6.21 7.37
CA GLY A 133 7.23 4.90 6.99
C GLY A 133 8.12 3.75 7.44
N ARG A 134 9.42 3.92 7.28
CA ARG A 134 10.39 2.88 7.69
C ARG A 134 10.36 2.65 9.19
N MET A 135 10.26 3.70 9.98
CA MET A 135 10.14 3.58 11.44
C MET A 135 8.83 2.93 11.84
N ALA A 136 7.72 3.31 11.22
CA ALA A 136 6.42 2.70 11.50
C ALA A 136 6.43 1.21 11.19
N LEU A 137 7.00 0.83 10.06
CA LEU A 137 7.10 -0.58 9.66
C LEU A 137 7.95 -1.38 10.64
N ALA A 138 9.08 -0.81 11.07
CA ALA A 138 9.96 -1.46 12.04
C ALA A 138 9.28 -1.68 13.40
N LYS A 139 8.47 -0.72 13.85
CA LYS A 139 7.76 -0.83 15.14
C LYS A 139 6.53 -1.74 15.07
N SER A 140 6.03 -2.03 13.90
CA SER A 140 4.76 -2.74 13.73
C SER A 140 4.81 -4.20 14.17
N ASN A 141 5.98 -4.82 14.16
CA ASN A 141 6.17 -6.26 14.40
C ASN A 141 5.35 -7.15 13.43
N ILE A 142 4.99 -6.62 12.25
CA ILE A 142 4.26 -7.40 11.25
C ILE A 142 5.09 -8.61 10.81
N SER A 143 6.38 -8.39 10.58
CA SER A 143 7.32 -9.47 10.29
C SER A 143 8.75 -8.96 10.49
N ARG A 144 9.72 -9.84 10.25
CA ARG A 144 11.10 -9.41 10.15
C ARG A 144 11.25 -8.41 9.01
N ILE A 145 11.93 -7.31 9.28
CA ILE A 145 12.15 -6.24 8.29
C ILE A 145 13.46 -6.47 7.55
N ARG A 146 13.36 -6.29 6.27
CA ARG A 146 14.52 -6.26 5.42
C ARG A 146 14.88 -4.86 4.99
#